data_c1ed78af6a0ec519a64dc3ef16d9a0af
#
_entry.id   c1ed78af6a0ec519a64dc3ef16d9a0af
#
_cell.length_a   1.000
_cell.length_b   1.000
_cell.length_c   1.000
_cell.angle_alpha   90.00
_cell.angle_beta   90.00
_cell.angle_gamma   90.00
#
_symmetry.space_group_name_H-M   'P 1'
#
loop_
_entity.id
_entity.type
_entity.pdbx_description
1 polymer ?
#
loop_
_entity_poly.entity_id
_entity_poly.type
_entity_poly.pdbx_seq_one_letter_code
_entity_poly.pdbx_strand_id
1 'polypeptide(L)'
;GQDVPYAEIRQRADVLELEHVRHHGVPIKKGLLQVLERLRKAGLKMAVATSSRRAIAEEYLINANVYKFFDVLVCGDEIRQGKPHPEIFISAAEKINLSPAQCLMFEDSENGLRSAYDAGGMTVLFKDIKIPNESMLAQAQYYYETVEDFLGELNQFVPVLDMPELETAFPQTLNQLTVGIHGFGAIGGGYLAQVLSHWDGYTRPRKIIASTRNPLYQSSVNAFGTYCIRYGQNSFDQRIENMSVIDAHDLEQMQNMYIESSLVAVCVPEEALVSEAEVIAQGLYARYLAYEQQDQPLTVLIILNKIGAKQQVMQQILNSLQTITDEQTAQKIMDQHYFCDTVVNRMVSKLSDQKLYRQLRIKYNMFKQYQLDEDLSVVDLDDATALNAEQEHQAGLYIEDLRRNFQPSHILQSMDLILFNAETDMPIYVENNSPLLAKMRQ
;
A
#
# COMPACT_ATOMS: atom_id res chain seq x y z
N GLY A 1 -42.17 25.94 1.89
CA GLY A 1 -40.93 25.25 1.77
C GLY A 1 -41.15 23.77 2.04
N GLN A 2 -40.82 22.89 1.09
CA GLN A 2 -40.81 21.43 1.34
C GLN A 2 -39.67 21.17 2.35
N ASP A 3 -39.99 20.47 3.42
CA ASP A 3 -39.01 19.98 4.40
C ASP A 3 -38.16 18.94 3.71
N VAL A 4 -36.99 19.34 3.25
CA VAL A 4 -36.04 18.43 2.64
C VAL A 4 -35.38 17.64 3.78
N PRO A 5 -35.38 16.29 3.78
CA PRO A 5 -34.79 15.47 4.84
C PRO A 5 -33.26 15.52 4.78
N TYR A 6 -32.69 16.68 5.13
CA TYR A 6 -31.29 17.00 4.96
C TYR A 6 -30.36 16.03 5.71
N ALA A 7 -30.79 15.59 6.90
CA ALA A 7 -30.03 14.64 7.72
C ALA A 7 -29.93 13.25 7.06
N GLU A 8 -31.03 12.76 6.47
CA GLU A 8 -31.08 11.47 5.78
C GLU A 8 -30.27 11.49 4.48
N ILE A 9 -30.39 12.60 3.72
CA ILE A 9 -29.60 12.79 2.49
C ILE A 9 -28.11 12.79 2.82
N ARG A 10 -27.70 13.53 3.86
CA ARG A 10 -26.32 13.61 4.29
C ARG A 10 -25.81 12.24 4.77
N GLN A 11 -26.57 11.54 5.58
CA GLN A 11 -26.20 10.21 6.04
C GLN A 11 -26.03 9.22 4.87
N ARG A 12 -26.90 9.31 3.87
CA ARG A 12 -26.80 8.47 2.68
C ARG A 12 -25.59 8.83 1.81
N ALA A 13 -25.29 10.12 1.69
CA ALA A 13 -24.10 10.59 0.97
C ALA A 13 -22.81 10.14 1.67
N ASP A 14 -22.73 10.27 2.99
CA ASP A 14 -21.59 9.81 3.78
C ASP A 14 -21.33 8.29 3.60
N VAL A 15 -22.41 7.49 3.58
CA VAL A 15 -22.30 6.03 3.33
C VAL A 15 -21.80 5.75 1.93
N LEU A 16 -22.34 6.40 0.91
CA LEU A 16 -21.92 6.19 -0.50
C LEU A 16 -20.49 6.64 -0.74
N GLU A 17 -20.07 7.76 -0.14
CA GLU A 17 -18.70 8.26 -0.20
C GLU A 17 -17.74 7.26 0.43
N LEU A 18 -18.07 6.77 1.62
CA LEU A 18 -17.26 5.80 2.33
C LEU A 18 -17.15 4.46 1.58
N GLU A 19 -18.25 3.97 1.03
CA GLU A 19 -18.26 2.80 0.14
C GLU A 19 -17.36 3.02 -1.09
N HIS A 20 -17.47 4.19 -1.71
CA HIS A 20 -16.63 4.54 -2.86
C HIS A 20 -15.14 4.56 -2.51
N VAL A 21 -14.76 5.21 -1.41
CA VAL A 21 -13.37 5.28 -0.94
C VAL A 21 -12.83 3.89 -0.59
N ARG A 22 -13.63 3.04 0.04
CA ARG A 22 -13.24 1.67 0.37
C ARG A 22 -12.96 0.82 -0.86
N HIS A 23 -13.69 1.07 -1.94
CA HIS A 23 -13.54 0.31 -3.19
C HIS A 23 -12.48 0.88 -4.14
N HIS A 24 -12.29 2.19 -4.18
CA HIS A 24 -11.45 2.85 -5.19
C HIS A 24 -10.18 3.50 -4.60
N GLY A 25 -10.08 3.56 -3.28
CA GLY A 25 -9.05 4.32 -2.59
C GLY A 25 -9.34 5.82 -2.52
N VAL A 26 -8.64 6.50 -1.62
CA VAL A 26 -8.69 7.96 -1.51
C VAL A 26 -7.79 8.56 -2.59
N PRO A 27 -8.31 9.44 -3.48
CA PRO A 27 -7.48 10.12 -4.44
C PRO A 27 -6.52 11.10 -3.74
N ILE A 28 -5.25 11.06 -4.11
CA ILE A 28 -4.21 11.93 -3.57
C ILE A 28 -3.84 12.96 -4.63
N LYS A 29 -3.71 14.24 -4.24
CA LYS A 29 -3.18 15.28 -5.14
C LYS A 29 -1.74 14.94 -5.52
N LYS A 30 -1.42 15.04 -6.81
CA LYS A 30 -0.10 14.76 -7.35
C LYS A 30 0.96 15.63 -6.65
N GLY A 31 2.11 15.04 -6.30
CA GLY A 31 3.16 15.72 -5.56
C GLY A 31 3.02 15.67 -4.02
N LEU A 32 1.84 15.31 -3.47
CA LEU A 32 1.61 15.35 -2.02
C LEU A 32 2.56 14.43 -1.24
N LEU A 33 2.75 13.22 -1.70
CA LEU A 33 3.63 12.28 -0.98
C LEU A 33 5.07 12.77 -0.94
N GLN A 34 5.59 13.31 -2.05
CA GLN A 34 6.93 13.89 -2.09
C GLN A 34 7.06 15.07 -1.11
N VAL A 35 6.02 15.92 -1.01
CA VAL A 35 5.99 17.00 -0.01
C VAL A 35 6.05 16.42 1.40
N LEU A 36 5.17 15.48 1.75
CA LEU A 36 5.13 14.87 3.09
C LEU A 36 6.44 14.18 3.46
N GLU A 37 7.04 13.44 2.54
CA GLU A 37 8.33 12.79 2.74
C GLU A 37 9.47 13.80 2.98
N ARG A 38 9.51 14.87 2.19
CA ARG A 38 10.54 15.91 2.36
C ARG A 38 10.40 16.65 3.69
N LEU A 39 9.17 16.98 4.09
CA LEU A 39 8.88 17.60 5.39
C LEU A 39 9.30 16.67 6.53
N ARG A 40 8.99 15.37 6.43
CA ARG A 40 9.36 14.37 7.44
C ARG A 40 10.87 14.18 7.54
N LYS A 41 11.58 14.10 6.40
CA LYS A 41 13.04 14.02 6.35
C LYS A 41 13.71 15.26 6.95
N ALA A 42 13.12 16.43 6.80
CA ALA A 42 13.57 17.67 7.41
C ALA A 42 13.31 17.74 8.93
N GLY A 43 12.69 16.69 9.52
CA GLY A 43 12.38 16.64 10.95
C GLY A 43 11.23 17.55 11.37
N LEU A 44 10.43 18.03 10.43
CA LEU A 44 9.29 18.88 10.73
C LEU A 44 8.13 18.05 11.32
N LYS A 45 7.47 18.64 12.31
CA LYS A 45 6.25 18.08 12.87
C LYS A 45 5.07 18.37 11.96
N MET A 46 4.20 17.39 11.79
CA MET A 46 3.04 17.50 10.91
C MET A 46 1.76 17.11 11.64
N ALA A 47 0.72 17.92 11.45
CA ALA A 47 -0.59 17.68 12.03
C ALA A 47 -1.68 17.77 10.97
N VAL A 48 -2.73 16.98 11.12
CA VAL A 48 -3.97 17.12 10.33
C VAL A 48 -5.01 17.83 11.17
N ALA A 49 -5.66 18.86 10.59
CA ALA A 49 -6.79 19.58 11.16
C ALA A 49 -7.99 19.47 10.21
N THR A 50 -8.91 18.56 10.48
CA THR A 50 -10.04 18.24 9.59
C THR A 50 -11.39 18.46 10.24
N SER A 51 -12.39 18.90 9.46
CA SER A 51 -13.79 18.97 9.90
C SER A 51 -14.48 17.59 9.96
N SER A 52 -13.86 16.56 9.42
CA SER A 52 -14.37 15.18 9.46
C SER A 52 -14.29 14.61 10.89
N ARG A 53 -15.13 13.60 11.17
CA ARG A 53 -15.03 12.83 12.41
C ARG A 53 -13.76 12.00 12.40
N ARG A 54 -13.19 11.75 13.59
CA ARG A 54 -11.94 11.00 13.75
C ARG A 54 -11.95 9.65 13.01
N ALA A 55 -12.97 8.85 13.21
CA ALA A 55 -13.06 7.52 12.59
C ALA A 55 -12.97 7.57 11.05
N ILE A 56 -13.61 8.56 10.41
CA ILE A 56 -13.59 8.75 8.95
C ILE A 56 -12.23 9.30 8.51
N ALA A 57 -11.71 10.29 9.23
CA ALA A 57 -10.43 10.90 8.90
C ALA A 57 -9.26 9.89 8.99
N GLU A 58 -9.23 9.08 10.04
CA GLU A 58 -8.22 8.02 10.19
C GLU A 58 -8.34 6.98 9.08
N GLU A 59 -9.55 6.53 8.78
CA GLU A 59 -9.78 5.57 7.68
C GLU A 59 -9.27 6.11 6.34
N TYR A 60 -9.55 7.37 6.03
CA TYR A 60 -9.10 8.00 4.78
C TYR A 60 -7.59 8.15 4.72
N LEU A 61 -6.96 8.61 5.80
CA LEU A 61 -5.51 8.78 5.86
C LEU A 61 -4.75 7.45 5.80
N ILE A 62 -5.30 6.40 6.41
CA ILE A 62 -4.74 5.05 6.35
C ILE A 62 -4.92 4.48 4.95
N ASN A 63 -6.11 4.59 4.37
CA ASN A 63 -6.39 4.14 3.02
C ASN A 63 -5.48 4.83 1.98
N ALA A 64 -5.23 6.13 2.16
CA ALA A 64 -4.30 6.92 1.35
C ALA A 64 -2.81 6.62 1.64
N ASN A 65 -2.50 5.78 2.65
CA ASN A 65 -1.14 5.49 3.12
C ASN A 65 -0.33 6.73 3.56
N VAL A 66 -1.02 7.77 4.06
CA VAL A 66 -0.39 9.02 4.51
C VAL A 66 -0.46 9.23 6.02
N TYR A 67 -1.26 8.44 6.76
CA TYR A 67 -1.41 8.56 8.20
C TYR A 67 -0.08 8.58 8.97
N LYS A 68 0.88 7.77 8.54
CA LYS A 68 2.24 7.63 9.12
C LYS A 68 3.07 8.92 9.12
N PHE A 69 2.73 9.90 8.29
CA PHE A 69 3.47 11.17 8.21
C PHE A 69 3.07 12.14 9.31
N PHE A 70 1.92 11.96 9.93
CA PHE A 70 1.36 12.93 10.88
C PHE A 70 1.62 12.53 12.32
N ASP A 71 2.09 13.49 13.12
CA ASP A 71 2.34 13.31 14.54
C ASP A 71 1.04 13.45 15.34
N VAL A 72 0.07 14.23 14.81
CA VAL A 72 -1.21 14.55 15.47
C VAL A 72 -2.32 14.66 14.44
N LEU A 73 -3.49 14.20 14.85
CA LEU A 73 -4.75 14.39 14.14
C LEU A 73 -5.74 15.12 15.08
N VAL A 74 -6.33 16.21 14.59
CA VAL A 74 -7.42 16.94 15.27
C VAL A 74 -8.64 16.95 14.37
N CYS A 75 -9.74 16.43 14.88
CA CYS A 75 -10.97 16.16 14.13
C CYS A 75 -12.14 17.02 14.56
N GLY A 76 -13.14 17.14 13.69
CA GLY A 76 -14.30 17.99 13.93
C GLY A 76 -15.15 17.60 15.14
N ASP A 77 -15.11 16.35 15.58
CA ASP A 77 -15.78 15.84 16.77
C ASP A 77 -14.99 16.05 18.08
N GLU A 78 -13.79 16.64 18.01
CA GLU A 78 -12.93 16.93 19.17
C GLU A 78 -12.90 18.41 19.55
N ILE A 79 -13.51 19.27 18.76
CA ILE A 79 -13.53 20.71 18.94
C ILE A 79 -14.96 21.22 19.23
N ARG A 80 -15.03 22.36 19.86
CA ARG A 80 -16.33 22.99 20.19
C ARG A 80 -16.90 23.83 19.05
N GLN A 81 -15.99 24.49 18.32
CA GLN A 81 -16.35 25.39 17.22
C GLN A 81 -15.59 25.00 15.96
N GLY A 82 -16.33 24.51 14.97
CA GLY A 82 -15.78 24.11 13.67
C GLY A 82 -15.34 25.31 12.81
N LYS A 83 -14.59 25.02 11.72
CA LYS A 83 -14.21 26.04 10.72
C LYS A 83 -15.43 26.83 10.25
N PRO A 84 -15.39 28.15 10.17
CA PRO A 84 -14.20 29.01 10.11
C PRO A 84 -13.60 29.45 11.45
N HIS A 85 -14.09 28.97 12.60
CA HIS A 85 -13.48 29.30 13.89
C HIS A 85 -12.04 28.71 13.97
N PRO A 86 -11.05 29.44 14.55
CA PRO A 86 -9.64 29.03 14.54
C PRO A 86 -9.29 27.87 15.49
N GLU A 87 -10.23 27.42 16.33
CA GLU A 87 -9.99 26.44 17.39
C GLU A 87 -9.24 25.19 16.92
N ILE A 88 -9.60 24.66 15.75
CA ILE A 88 -9.01 23.42 15.25
C ILE A 88 -7.51 23.55 14.92
N PHE A 89 -7.10 24.68 14.34
CA PHE A 89 -5.71 24.95 14.02
C PHE A 89 -4.89 25.31 15.26
N ILE A 90 -5.47 26.05 16.19
CA ILE A 90 -4.85 26.34 17.48
C ILE A 90 -4.60 25.03 18.23
N SER A 91 -5.62 24.16 18.34
CA SER A 91 -5.49 22.85 18.99
C SER A 91 -4.45 21.95 18.31
N ALA A 92 -4.39 21.98 16.98
CA ALA A 92 -3.39 21.18 16.24
C ALA A 92 -1.97 21.67 16.53
N ALA A 93 -1.73 22.98 16.52
CA ALA A 93 -0.43 23.57 16.85
C ALA A 93 -0.01 23.27 18.30
N GLU A 94 -0.91 23.42 19.26
CA GLU A 94 -0.67 23.11 20.68
C GLU A 94 -0.28 21.64 20.88
N LYS A 95 -0.99 20.70 20.24
CA LYS A 95 -0.72 19.26 20.37
C LYS A 95 0.65 18.85 19.81
N ILE A 96 1.22 19.61 18.87
CA ILE A 96 2.60 19.40 18.39
C ILE A 96 3.62 20.27 19.13
N ASN A 97 3.20 20.98 20.19
CA ASN A 97 4.02 21.89 21.02
C ASN A 97 4.62 23.04 20.21
N LEU A 98 3.82 23.68 19.35
CA LEU A 98 4.17 24.88 18.59
C LEU A 98 3.10 25.96 18.78
N SER A 99 3.48 27.23 18.60
CA SER A 99 2.49 28.29 18.45
C SER A 99 1.95 28.31 17.00
N PRO A 100 0.71 28.74 16.76
CA PRO A 100 0.17 28.88 15.41
C PRO A 100 1.08 29.68 14.46
N ALA A 101 1.71 30.75 14.95
CA ALA A 101 2.63 31.59 14.17
C ALA A 101 3.90 30.86 13.67
N GLN A 102 4.22 29.69 14.22
CA GLN A 102 5.32 28.84 13.80
C GLN A 102 4.91 27.76 12.80
N CYS A 103 3.63 27.75 12.40
CA CYS A 103 3.06 26.70 11.55
C CYS A 103 2.71 27.22 10.16
N LEU A 104 3.07 26.46 9.11
CA LEU A 104 2.44 26.58 7.82
C LEU A 104 1.11 25.83 7.86
N MET A 105 0.03 26.52 7.51
CA MET A 105 -1.34 25.97 7.54
C MET A 105 -1.87 25.91 6.11
N PHE A 106 -2.05 24.69 5.63
CA PHE A 106 -2.46 24.41 4.26
C PHE A 106 -3.98 24.22 4.19
N GLU A 107 -4.61 24.90 3.25
CA GLU A 107 -6.05 24.85 3.04
C GLU A 107 -6.43 25.01 1.56
N ASP A 108 -7.63 24.53 1.22
CA ASP A 108 -8.23 24.62 -0.12
C ASP A 108 -9.65 25.22 -0.08
N SER A 109 -10.21 25.41 1.11
CA SER A 109 -11.55 25.91 1.35
C SER A 109 -11.56 27.31 1.97
N GLU A 110 -12.62 28.10 1.68
CA GLU A 110 -12.80 29.43 2.22
C GLU A 110 -12.90 29.43 3.76
N ASN A 111 -13.70 28.51 4.32
CA ASN A 111 -13.85 28.40 5.78
C ASN A 111 -12.57 27.91 6.45
N GLY A 112 -11.86 27.00 5.82
CA GLY A 112 -10.59 26.50 6.34
C GLY A 112 -9.50 27.55 6.31
N LEU A 113 -9.37 28.28 5.19
CA LEU A 113 -8.40 29.36 5.07
C LEU A 113 -8.65 30.48 6.08
N ARG A 114 -9.93 30.87 6.28
CA ARG A 114 -10.31 31.82 7.32
C ARG A 114 -9.94 31.33 8.71
N SER A 115 -10.20 30.07 9.00
CA SER A 115 -9.83 29.44 10.27
C SER A 115 -8.32 29.47 10.52
N ALA A 116 -7.51 29.14 9.51
CA ALA A 116 -6.06 29.16 9.56
C ALA A 116 -5.50 30.59 9.73
N TYR A 117 -6.06 31.56 9.00
CA TYR A 117 -5.71 32.97 9.09
C TYR A 117 -6.02 33.54 10.47
N ASP A 118 -7.22 33.31 11.00
CA ASP A 118 -7.65 33.78 12.33
C ASP A 118 -6.90 33.05 13.47
N ALA A 119 -6.35 31.88 13.24
CA ALA A 119 -5.43 31.19 14.17
C ALA A 119 -4.07 31.90 14.26
N GLY A 120 -3.71 32.73 13.30
CA GLY A 120 -2.42 33.43 13.23
C GLY A 120 -1.29 32.61 12.64
N GLY A 121 -1.60 31.56 11.89
CA GLY A 121 -0.62 30.75 11.16
C GLY A 121 -0.22 31.35 9.83
N MET A 122 0.88 30.84 9.23
CA MET A 122 1.26 31.16 7.87
C MET A 122 0.38 30.35 6.91
N THR A 123 -0.49 31.03 6.18
CA THR A 123 -1.51 30.40 5.37
C THR A 123 -1.01 30.08 3.96
N VAL A 124 -1.21 28.86 3.54
CA VAL A 124 -0.94 28.34 2.19
C VAL A 124 -2.27 27.86 1.58
N LEU A 125 -2.71 28.53 0.53
CA LEU A 125 -3.92 28.18 -0.18
C LEU A 125 -3.58 27.35 -1.43
N PHE A 126 -4.19 26.18 -1.53
CA PHE A 126 -4.22 25.39 -2.76
C PHE A 126 -5.54 25.58 -3.49
N LYS A 127 -5.45 25.74 -4.82
CA LYS A 127 -6.64 25.70 -5.64
C LYS A 127 -7.30 24.33 -5.61
N ASP A 128 -8.59 24.32 -5.41
CA ASP A 128 -9.43 23.13 -5.53
C ASP A 128 -10.53 23.38 -6.57
N ILE A 129 -11.72 22.78 -6.42
CA ILE A 129 -12.85 22.91 -7.34
C ILE A 129 -13.29 24.37 -7.51
N LYS A 130 -13.27 25.16 -6.44
CA LYS A 130 -13.58 26.60 -6.50
C LYS A 130 -12.35 27.42 -6.87
N ILE A 131 -12.54 28.36 -7.79
CA ILE A 131 -11.55 29.41 -8.06
C ILE A 131 -11.52 30.34 -6.83
N PRO A 132 -10.34 30.60 -6.23
CA PRO A 132 -10.24 31.51 -5.09
C PRO A 132 -10.78 32.92 -5.41
N ASN A 133 -11.57 33.45 -4.51
CA ASN A 133 -12.05 34.83 -4.58
C ASN A 133 -11.03 35.81 -3.98
N GLU A 134 -11.27 37.11 -4.14
CA GLU A 134 -10.36 38.16 -3.65
C GLU A 134 -10.16 38.08 -2.12
N SER A 135 -11.17 37.70 -1.37
CA SER A 135 -11.09 37.55 0.09
C SER A 135 -10.16 36.38 0.48
N MET A 136 -10.24 35.27 -0.24
CA MET A 136 -9.34 34.14 -0.02
C MET A 136 -7.89 34.51 -0.37
N LEU A 137 -7.68 35.16 -1.50
CA LEU A 137 -6.34 35.60 -1.91
C LEU A 137 -5.74 36.61 -0.94
N ALA A 138 -6.54 37.49 -0.35
CA ALA A 138 -6.10 38.44 0.67
C ALA A 138 -5.71 37.81 2.01
N GLN A 139 -6.23 36.61 2.33
CA GLN A 139 -5.90 35.85 3.54
C GLN A 139 -4.78 34.83 3.31
N ALA A 140 -4.45 34.50 2.09
CA ALA A 140 -3.38 33.58 1.74
C ALA A 140 -2.04 34.31 1.66
N GLN A 141 -1.05 33.87 2.44
CA GLN A 141 0.34 34.34 2.30
C GLN A 141 1.01 33.69 1.10
N TYR A 142 0.63 32.48 0.79
CA TYR A 142 1.11 31.72 -0.39
C TYR A 142 -0.10 31.11 -1.10
N TYR A 143 -0.07 31.13 -2.44
CA TYR A 143 -1.08 30.53 -3.27
C TYR A 143 -0.44 29.68 -4.34
N TYR A 144 -0.93 28.44 -4.49
CA TYR A 144 -0.48 27.49 -5.49
C TYR A 144 -1.67 26.89 -6.23
N GLU A 145 -1.57 26.78 -7.53
CA GLU A 145 -2.58 26.08 -8.33
C GLU A 145 -2.54 24.57 -8.10
N THR A 146 -1.35 24.01 -7.91
CA THR A 146 -1.14 22.58 -7.69
C THR A 146 -0.18 22.34 -6.53
N VAL A 147 -0.21 21.12 -5.99
CA VAL A 147 0.78 20.69 -4.98
C VAL A 147 2.17 20.53 -5.62
N GLU A 148 2.24 20.27 -6.93
CA GLU A 148 3.51 20.19 -7.66
C GLU A 148 4.21 21.56 -7.76
N ASP A 149 3.43 22.64 -7.89
CA ASP A 149 3.99 24.00 -7.87
C ASP A 149 4.64 24.29 -6.51
N PHE A 150 3.94 23.96 -5.42
CA PHE A 150 4.50 24.07 -4.07
C PHE A 150 5.73 23.17 -3.88
N LEU A 151 5.71 21.93 -4.38
CA LEU A 151 6.85 21.02 -4.30
C LEU A 151 8.09 21.62 -5.00
N GLY A 152 7.91 22.31 -6.12
CA GLY A 152 8.97 23.02 -6.83
C GLY A 152 9.60 24.15 -6.01
N GLU A 153 8.82 24.80 -5.14
CA GLU A 153 9.27 25.88 -4.27
C GLU A 153 9.60 25.44 -2.84
N LEU A 154 9.42 24.18 -2.52
CA LEU A 154 9.55 23.65 -1.15
C LEU A 154 10.92 23.94 -0.52
N ASN A 155 11.98 24.07 -1.31
CA ASN A 155 13.33 24.44 -0.86
C ASN A 155 13.41 25.84 -0.21
N GLN A 156 12.43 26.71 -0.45
CA GLN A 156 12.35 28.01 0.22
C GLN A 156 11.90 27.89 1.68
N PHE A 157 11.20 26.82 2.03
CA PHE A 157 10.63 26.55 3.35
C PHE A 157 11.41 25.51 4.14
N VAL A 158 12.09 24.62 3.44
CA VAL A 158 12.79 23.48 4.04
C VAL A 158 14.22 23.47 3.53
N PRO A 159 15.22 23.34 4.41
CA PRO A 159 16.62 23.22 3.99
C PRO A 159 16.76 22.09 2.98
N VAL A 160 17.48 22.37 1.88
CA VAL A 160 17.91 21.32 0.98
C VAL A 160 18.83 20.42 1.78
N LEU A 161 18.37 19.23 2.15
CA LEU A 161 19.27 18.21 2.61
C LEU A 161 20.07 17.80 1.38
N ASP A 162 21.37 18.13 1.37
CA ASP A 162 22.31 17.59 0.40
C ASP A 162 22.32 16.08 0.55
N MET A 163 21.38 15.43 -0.12
CA MET A 163 21.45 14.00 -0.35
C MET A 163 22.46 13.80 -1.46
N PRO A 164 23.52 13.03 -1.25
CA PRO A 164 24.43 12.68 -2.34
C PRO A 164 23.56 12.12 -3.48
N GLU A 165 23.73 12.65 -4.69
CA GLU A 165 23.20 12.02 -5.90
C GLU A 165 23.75 10.61 -5.93
N LEU A 166 22.92 9.65 -5.53
CA LEU A 166 23.24 8.26 -5.73
C LEU A 166 23.22 8.04 -7.23
N GLU A 167 24.39 7.89 -7.84
CA GLU A 167 24.51 7.32 -9.18
C GLU A 167 23.80 5.98 -9.15
N THR A 168 22.58 5.99 -9.65
CA THR A 168 21.74 4.80 -9.58
C THR A 168 22.12 3.86 -10.69
N ALA A 169 22.55 2.65 -10.35
CA ALA A 169 22.67 1.53 -11.28
C ALA A 169 21.33 1.14 -11.95
N PHE A 170 20.23 1.81 -11.54
CA PHE A 170 18.88 1.59 -12.05
C PHE A 170 18.44 2.75 -12.93
N PRO A 171 18.53 2.65 -14.27
CA PRO A 171 18.10 3.70 -15.20
C PRO A 171 16.58 3.82 -15.31
N GLN A 172 15.83 2.89 -14.72
CA GLN A 172 14.37 2.84 -14.83
C GLN A 172 13.69 3.77 -13.83
N THR A 173 12.59 4.39 -14.25
CA THR A 173 11.68 5.07 -13.34
C THR A 173 10.93 4.05 -12.49
N LEU A 174 10.54 4.43 -11.25
CA LEU A 174 9.91 3.50 -10.31
C LEU A 174 8.61 2.86 -10.85
N ASN A 175 7.86 3.60 -11.68
CA ASN A 175 6.64 3.09 -12.33
C ASN A 175 6.90 2.08 -13.48
N GLN A 176 8.13 1.79 -13.81
CA GLN A 176 8.51 0.75 -14.77
C GLN A 176 8.99 -0.52 -14.10
N LEU A 177 9.17 -0.51 -12.77
CA LEU A 177 9.67 -1.66 -12.04
C LEU A 177 8.64 -2.78 -11.96
N THR A 178 9.13 -4.00 -12.05
CA THR A 178 8.42 -5.20 -11.62
C THR A 178 8.95 -5.60 -10.24
N VAL A 179 8.06 -5.94 -9.34
CA VAL A 179 8.39 -6.39 -7.98
C VAL A 179 7.91 -7.82 -7.78
N GLY A 180 8.79 -8.67 -7.25
CA GLY A 180 8.47 -10.04 -6.87
C GLY A 180 8.15 -10.15 -5.37
N ILE A 181 7.18 -10.98 -5.03
CA ILE A 181 6.89 -11.40 -3.65
C ILE A 181 6.97 -12.92 -3.62
N HIS A 182 8.08 -13.44 -3.14
CA HIS A 182 8.29 -14.86 -2.97
C HIS A 182 7.64 -15.30 -1.65
N GLY A 183 6.38 -15.76 -1.76
CA GLY A 183 5.53 -16.14 -0.64
C GLY A 183 4.32 -15.22 -0.45
N PHE A 184 3.19 -15.52 -1.11
CA PHE A 184 1.92 -14.81 -0.98
C PHE A 184 1.14 -15.30 0.25
N GLY A 185 1.74 -15.13 1.41
CA GLY A 185 1.13 -15.40 2.72
C GLY A 185 0.67 -14.11 3.42
N ALA A 186 0.47 -14.19 4.74
CA ALA A 186 0.03 -13.07 5.56
C ALA A 186 0.93 -11.83 5.37
N ILE A 187 2.25 -11.97 5.43
CA ILE A 187 3.17 -10.85 5.26
C ILE A 187 3.27 -10.42 3.80
N GLY A 188 3.48 -11.35 2.87
CA GLY A 188 3.63 -11.03 1.45
C GLY A 188 2.38 -10.40 0.85
N GLY A 189 1.23 -11.08 0.97
CA GLY A 189 -0.04 -10.63 0.40
C GLY A 189 -0.78 -9.62 1.28
N GLY A 190 -0.73 -9.79 2.61
CA GLY A 190 -1.49 -8.98 3.55
C GLY A 190 -0.79 -7.71 4.03
N TYR A 191 0.48 -7.50 3.69
CA TYR A 191 1.21 -6.29 4.05
C TYR A 191 2.10 -5.75 2.93
N LEU A 192 3.06 -6.53 2.43
CA LEU A 192 4.01 -6.01 1.44
C LEU A 192 3.36 -5.63 0.12
N ALA A 193 2.43 -6.43 -0.36
CA ALA A 193 1.69 -6.10 -1.56
C ALA A 193 0.98 -4.76 -1.43
N GLN A 194 0.46 -4.43 -0.25
CA GLN A 194 -0.12 -3.13 0.04
C GLN A 194 0.92 -2.02 -0.01
N VAL A 195 2.03 -2.18 0.73
CA VAL A 195 3.12 -1.18 0.74
C VAL A 195 3.63 -0.91 -0.65
N LEU A 196 3.83 -1.96 -1.45
CA LEU A 196 4.35 -1.85 -2.81
C LEU A 196 3.32 -1.26 -3.79
N SER A 197 2.04 -1.62 -3.66
CA SER A 197 0.98 -1.11 -4.53
C SER A 197 0.63 0.37 -4.29
N HIS A 198 0.90 0.89 -3.08
CA HIS A 198 0.61 2.28 -2.70
C HIS A 198 1.87 3.10 -2.42
N TRP A 199 3.00 2.64 -2.85
CA TRP A 199 4.31 3.09 -2.45
C TRP A 199 4.53 4.61 -2.41
N ASP A 200 4.16 5.34 -3.47
CA ASP A 200 4.33 6.79 -3.52
C ASP A 200 3.08 7.54 -4.02
N GLY A 201 1.99 6.83 -4.20
CA GLY A 201 0.74 7.36 -4.75
C GLY A 201 0.76 7.67 -6.25
N TYR A 202 1.93 7.72 -6.90
CA TYR A 202 2.08 8.08 -8.32
C TYR A 202 3.02 7.18 -9.11
N THR A 203 4.05 6.64 -8.47
CA THR A 203 5.07 5.79 -9.11
C THR A 203 4.99 4.36 -8.61
N ARG A 204 3.77 3.79 -8.63
CA ARG A 204 3.55 2.39 -8.30
C ARG A 204 4.39 1.49 -9.20
N PRO A 205 4.86 0.35 -8.71
CA PRO A 205 5.42 -0.65 -9.60
C PRO A 205 4.47 -0.96 -10.76
N ARG A 206 5.01 -1.13 -11.94
CA ARG A 206 4.21 -1.52 -13.11
C ARG A 206 3.45 -2.82 -12.88
N LYS A 207 4.08 -3.74 -12.17
CA LYS A 207 3.57 -5.09 -11.93
C LYS A 207 4.11 -5.63 -10.61
N ILE A 208 3.26 -6.29 -9.85
CA ILE A 208 3.64 -7.09 -8.69
C ILE A 208 3.36 -8.56 -9.01
N ILE A 209 4.38 -9.40 -8.92
CA ILE A 209 4.28 -10.85 -9.13
C ILE A 209 4.46 -11.51 -7.76
N ALA A 210 3.48 -12.26 -7.30
CA ALA A 210 3.59 -13.00 -6.05
C ALA A 210 3.48 -14.51 -6.28
N SER A 211 4.22 -15.31 -5.52
CA SER A 211 4.15 -16.77 -5.62
C SER A 211 3.34 -17.39 -4.49
N THR A 212 2.53 -18.39 -4.78
CA THR A 212 1.75 -19.13 -3.78
C THR A 212 1.71 -20.62 -4.09
N ARG A 213 1.61 -21.44 -3.05
CA ARG A 213 1.32 -22.87 -3.14
C ARG A 213 -0.19 -23.18 -3.10
N ASN A 214 -1.03 -22.15 -2.92
CA ASN A 214 -2.46 -22.30 -2.81
C ASN A 214 -3.13 -21.97 -4.16
N PRO A 215 -3.67 -22.97 -4.88
CA PRO A 215 -4.28 -22.78 -6.19
C PRO A 215 -5.56 -21.92 -6.16
N LEU A 216 -6.30 -21.93 -5.04
CA LEU A 216 -7.50 -21.11 -4.89
C LEU A 216 -7.16 -19.62 -4.81
N TYR A 217 -6.09 -19.25 -4.08
CA TYR A 217 -5.60 -17.88 -4.04
C TYR A 217 -5.07 -17.43 -5.40
N GLN A 218 -4.27 -18.29 -6.05
CA GLN A 218 -3.74 -18.00 -7.38
C GLN A 218 -4.88 -17.73 -8.38
N SER A 219 -5.82 -18.65 -8.50
CA SER A 219 -6.93 -18.54 -9.46
C SER A 219 -7.85 -17.35 -9.14
N SER A 220 -8.14 -17.08 -7.86
CA SER A 220 -9.00 -15.96 -7.45
C SER A 220 -8.36 -14.62 -7.78
N VAL A 221 -7.11 -14.38 -7.38
CA VAL A 221 -6.43 -13.11 -7.66
C VAL A 221 -6.26 -12.90 -9.15
N ASN A 222 -5.83 -13.92 -9.89
CA ASN A 222 -5.60 -13.80 -11.34
C ASN A 222 -6.90 -13.61 -12.13
N ALA A 223 -8.02 -14.16 -11.66
CA ALA A 223 -9.32 -13.97 -12.30
C ALA A 223 -9.81 -12.51 -12.22
N PHE A 224 -9.56 -11.86 -11.10
CA PHE A 224 -10.05 -10.50 -10.82
C PHE A 224 -8.96 -9.43 -10.94
N GLY A 225 -7.68 -9.79 -10.93
CA GLY A 225 -6.54 -8.87 -10.94
C GLY A 225 -6.39 -8.05 -9.67
N THR A 226 -7.25 -8.30 -8.67
CA THR A 226 -7.31 -7.56 -7.42
C THR A 226 -7.76 -8.44 -6.25
N TYR A 227 -7.52 -7.97 -5.03
CA TYR A 227 -8.08 -8.51 -3.79
C TYR A 227 -8.09 -7.41 -2.73
N CYS A 228 -8.73 -7.67 -1.58
CA CYS A 228 -8.80 -6.72 -0.47
C CYS A 228 -8.11 -7.23 0.80
N ILE A 229 -7.55 -6.28 1.53
CA ILE A 229 -7.08 -6.44 2.92
C ILE A 229 -8.07 -5.72 3.81
N ARG A 230 -8.67 -6.44 4.76
CA ARG A 230 -9.60 -5.88 5.75
C ARG A 230 -8.85 -5.40 6.97
N TYR A 231 -9.10 -4.17 7.38
CA TYR A 231 -8.53 -3.56 8.58
C TYR A 231 -9.50 -3.60 9.75
N GLY A 232 -9.06 -4.17 10.88
CA GLY A 232 -9.82 -4.21 12.13
C GLY A 232 -11.14 -5.01 12.05
N GLN A 233 -11.84 -5.05 13.18
CA GLN A 233 -13.21 -5.60 13.23
C GLN A 233 -14.20 -4.51 12.79
N ASN A 234 -14.60 -4.50 11.53
CA ASN A 234 -15.56 -3.58 10.89
C ASN A 234 -15.01 -2.25 10.35
N SER A 235 -13.73 -2.11 10.06
CA SER A 235 -13.26 -0.80 9.64
C SER A 235 -13.37 -0.58 8.13
N PHE A 236 -12.48 -1.08 7.32
CA PHE A 236 -12.52 -0.87 5.87
C PHE A 236 -11.70 -1.92 5.13
N ASP A 237 -12.03 -2.08 3.86
CA ASP A 237 -11.33 -2.99 2.96
C ASP A 237 -10.43 -2.15 2.03
N GLN A 238 -9.14 -2.43 2.03
CA GLN A 238 -8.19 -1.80 1.11
C GLN A 238 -7.94 -2.71 -0.08
N ARG A 239 -8.21 -2.20 -1.28
CA ARG A 239 -8.00 -2.91 -2.52
C ARG A 239 -6.54 -2.88 -2.93
N ILE A 240 -6.02 -4.03 -3.35
CA ILE A 240 -4.69 -4.21 -3.95
C ILE A 240 -4.87 -4.53 -5.42
N GLU A 241 -4.23 -3.78 -6.28
CA GLU A 241 -4.33 -3.87 -7.74
C GLU A 241 -2.97 -4.18 -8.38
N ASN A 242 -2.97 -4.44 -9.68
CA ASN A 242 -1.77 -4.72 -10.48
C ASN A 242 -0.99 -5.95 -10.02
N MET A 243 -1.72 -6.94 -9.49
CA MET A 243 -1.16 -8.19 -9.01
C MET A 243 -1.33 -9.31 -10.03
N SER A 244 -0.29 -10.14 -10.12
CA SER A 244 -0.40 -11.48 -10.69
C SER A 244 0.18 -12.49 -9.68
N VAL A 245 -0.47 -13.62 -9.54
CA VAL A 245 -0.05 -14.67 -8.62
C VAL A 245 0.34 -15.90 -9.42
N ILE A 246 1.56 -16.40 -9.19
CA ILE A 246 2.12 -17.56 -9.87
C ILE A 246 2.12 -18.79 -8.96
N ASP A 247 2.17 -19.98 -9.55
CA ASP A 247 2.35 -21.21 -8.80
C ASP A 247 3.80 -21.33 -8.30
N ALA A 248 3.97 -21.43 -6.99
CA ALA A 248 5.29 -21.59 -6.38
C ALA A 248 5.94 -22.96 -6.67
N HIS A 249 5.19 -23.94 -7.18
CA HIS A 249 5.74 -25.24 -7.62
C HIS A 249 6.22 -25.20 -9.07
N ASP A 250 5.82 -24.19 -9.85
CA ASP A 250 6.26 -24.02 -11.23
C ASP A 250 7.59 -23.26 -11.26
N LEU A 251 8.67 -24.02 -11.45
CA LEU A 251 10.02 -23.45 -11.43
C LEU A 251 10.25 -22.42 -12.53
N GLU A 252 9.67 -22.61 -13.71
CA GLU A 252 9.81 -21.66 -14.83
C GLU A 252 9.16 -20.32 -14.50
N GLN A 253 7.96 -20.33 -13.90
CA GLN A 253 7.30 -19.09 -13.43
C GLN A 253 8.11 -18.42 -12.32
N MET A 254 8.67 -19.20 -11.38
CA MET A 254 9.53 -18.66 -10.33
C MET A 254 10.80 -18.01 -10.92
N GLN A 255 11.49 -18.67 -11.83
CA GLN A 255 12.66 -18.12 -12.53
C GLN A 255 12.32 -16.82 -13.27
N ASN A 256 11.20 -16.79 -14.00
CA ASN A 256 10.74 -15.59 -14.70
C ASN A 256 10.45 -14.44 -13.76
N MET A 257 9.89 -14.69 -12.57
CA MET A 257 9.71 -13.66 -11.54
C MET A 257 11.06 -13.04 -11.13
N TYR A 258 12.10 -13.86 -10.92
CA TYR A 258 13.44 -13.35 -10.59
C TYR A 258 14.10 -12.61 -11.75
N ILE A 259 13.86 -13.02 -13.00
CA ILE A 259 14.38 -12.34 -14.19
C ILE A 259 13.73 -10.97 -14.38
N GLU A 260 12.41 -10.90 -14.28
CA GLU A 260 11.66 -9.66 -14.53
C GLU A 260 11.75 -8.62 -13.41
N SER A 261 11.99 -9.06 -12.16
CA SER A 261 11.92 -8.18 -11.00
C SER A 261 13.18 -7.35 -10.80
N SER A 262 13.00 -6.13 -10.28
CA SER A 262 14.10 -5.30 -9.78
C SER A 262 14.21 -5.37 -8.25
N LEU A 263 13.14 -5.80 -7.59
CA LEU A 263 13.08 -6.11 -6.18
C LEU A 263 12.31 -7.41 -5.97
N VAL A 264 12.80 -8.28 -5.11
CA VAL A 264 12.07 -9.48 -4.65
C VAL A 264 12.05 -9.49 -3.12
N ALA A 265 10.86 -9.61 -2.54
CA ALA A 265 10.68 -9.80 -1.12
C ALA A 265 10.47 -11.29 -0.83
N VAL A 266 11.31 -11.88 0.00
CA VAL A 266 11.25 -13.29 0.42
C VAL A 266 10.50 -13.38 1.74
N CYS A 267 9.27 -13.90 1.69
CA CYS A 267 8.30 -13.95 2.80
C CYS A 267 7.89 -15.40 3.06
N VAL A 268 8.84 -16.25 3.37
CA VAL A 268 8.63 -17.68 3.58
C VAL A 268 8.84 -18.04 5.05
N PRO A 269 8.18 -19.08 5.56
CA PRO A 269 8.43 -19.58 6.92
C PRO A 269 9.87 -20.06 7.08
N GLU A 270 10.42 -19.95 8.29
CA GLU A 270 11.80 -20.38 8.59
C GLU A 270 12.02 -21.87 8.26
N GLU A 271 11.01 -22.70 8.48
CA GLU A 271 11.05 -24.14 8.20
C GLU A 271 11.20 -24.48 6.71
N ALA A 272 10.72 -23.57 5.83
CA ALA A 272 10.82 -23.75 4.38
C ALA A 272 12.12 -23.17 3.79
N LEU A 273 12.94 -22.50 4.59
CA LEU A 273 14.07 -21.72 4.10
C LEU A 273 15.06 -22.54 3.26
N VAL A 274 15.35 -23.79 3.64
CA VAL A 274 16.32 -24.62 2.91
C VAL A 274 15.80 -24.96 1.50
N SER A 275 14.54 -25.38 1.39
CA SER A 275 13.94 -25.68 0.07
C SER A 275 13.72 -24.43 -0.77
N GLU A 276 13.38 -23.31 -0.15
CA GLU A 276 13.19 -22.04 -0.87
C GLU A 276 14.53 -21.43 -1.32
N ALA A 277 15.62 -21.65 -0.58
CA ALA A 277 16.96 -21.23 -0.99
C ALA A 277 17.39 -21.87 -2.31
N GLU A 278 16.98 -23.12 -2.58
CA GLU A 278 17.22 -23.79 -3.86
C GLU A 278 16.46 -23.08 -5.00
N VAL A 279 15.19 -22.72 -4.78
CA VAL A 279 14.37 -22.00 -5.75
C VAL A 279 14.94 -20.61 -6.02
N ILE A 280 15.35 -19.90 -4.96
CA ILE A 280 15.99 -18.59 -5.07
C ILE A 280 17.29 -18.68 -5.89
N ALA A 281 18.14 -19.67 -5.57
CA ALA A 281 19.39 -19.90 -6.29
C ALA A 281 19.16 -20.13 -7.79
N GLN A 282 18.16 -20.95 -8.14
CA GLN A 282 17.79 -21.20 -9.53
C GLN A 282 17.25 -19.93 -10.22
N GLY A 283 16.48 -19.11 -9.50
CA GLY A 283 15.99 -17.83 -9.99
C GLY A 283 17.11 -16.83 -10.25
N LEU A 284 18.07 -16.71 -9.33
CA LEU A 284 19.24 -15.84 -9.51
C LEU A 284 20.16 -16.32 -10.62
N TYR A 285 20.35 -17.64 -10.76
CA TYR A 285 21.12 -18.21 -11.86
C TYR A 285 20.45 -17.99 -13.20
N ALA A 286 19.12 -18.20 -13.29
CA ALA A 286 18.36 -17.93 -14.50
C ALA A 286 18.45 -16.45 -14.92
N ARG A 287 18.37 -15.54 -13.93
CA ARG A 287 18.59 -14.10 -14.16
C ARG A 287 19.99 -13.81 -14.71
N TYR A 288 21.02 -14.38 -14.11
CA TYR A 288 22.41 -14.22 -14.56
C TYR A 288 22.60 -14.65 -16.01
N LEU A 289 21.99 -15.76 -16.42
CA LEU A 289 22.01 -16.24 -17.80
C LEU A 289 21.17 -15.34 -18.74
N ALA A 290 19.99 -14.91 -18.31
CA ALA A 290 19.08 -14.11 -19.13
C ALA A 290 19.66 -12.74 -19.51
N TYR A 291 20.47 -12.16 -18.65
CA TYR A 291 21.17 -10.90 -18.91
C TYR A 291 22.59 -11.08 -19.47
N GLU A 292 22.85 -12.21 -20.13
CA GLU A 292 24.14 -12.50 -20.79
C GLU A 292 25.35 -12.30 -19.86
N GLN A 293 25.18 -12.66 -18.59
CA GLN A 293 26.19 -12.52 -17.54
C GLN A 293 26.61 -11.07 -17.22
N GLN A 294 25.83 -10.08 -17.66
CA GLN A 294 26.01 -8.68 -17.30
C GLN A 294 25.49 -8.39 -15.90
N ASP A 295 25.99 -7.32 -15.28
CA ASP A 295 25.55 -6.89 -13.97
C ASP A 295 24.14 -6.31 -14.04
N GLN A 296 23.16 -7.08 -13.57
CA GLN A 296 21.77 -6.65 -13.41
C GLN A 296 21.36 -6.87 -11.94
N PRO A 297 21.68 -5.94 -11.05
CA PRO A 297 21.48 -6.12 -9.63
C PRO A 297 19.99 -6.28 -9.28
N LEU A 298 19.73 -7.20 -8.36
CA LEU A 298 18.43 -7.42 -7.74
C LEU A 298 18.51 -7.02 -6.27
N THR A 299 17.52 -6.30 -5.79
CA THR A 299 17.33 -6.07 -4.35
C THR A 299 16.46 -7.17 -3.77
N VAL A 300 16.98 -7.92 -2.82
CA VAL A 300 16.29 -9.03 -2.16
C VAL A 300 16.02 -8.64 -0.70
N LEU A 301 14.75 -8.44 -0.35
CA LEU A 301 14.30 -8.21 1.01
C LEU A 301 14.12 -9.55 1.71
N ILE A 302 14.88 -9.79 2.76
CA ILE A 302 14.74 -11.01 3.57
C ILE A 302 13.83 -10.70 4.75
N ILE A 303 12.66 -11.32 4.76
CA ILE A 303 11.61 -11.08 5.76
C ILE A 303 11.38 -12.36 6.55
N LEU A 304 12.17 -12.50 7.60
CA LEU A 304 12.04 -13.55 8.58
C LEU A 304 11.95 -12.90 9.97
N ASN A 305 11.12 -13.44 10.84
CA ASN A 305 10.98 -12.94 12.23
C ASN A 305 12.19 -13.30 13.09
N LYS A 306 13.41 -13.09 12.56
CA LYS A 306 14.67 -13.46 13.22
C LYS A 306 15.75 -12.45 12.91
N ILE A 307 16.41 -11.97 13.94
CA ILE A 307 17.58 -11.09 13.80
C ILE A 307 18.74 -11.89 13.18
N GLY A 308 19.39 -11.32 12.16
CA GLY A 308 20.53 -11.96 11.47
C GLY A 308 20.15 -13.05 10.49
N ALA A 309 18.89 -13.13 10.09
CA ALA A 309 18.40 -14.10 9.12
C ALA A 309 19.09 -13.98 7.76
N LYS A 310 19.48 -12.76 7.36
CA LYS A 310 20.15 -12.49 6.09
C LYS A 310 21.36 -13.39 5.85
N GLN A 311 22.28 -13.49 6.81
CA GLN A 311 23.49 -14.27 6.67
C GLN A 311 23.19 -15.76 6.49
N GLN A 312 22.22 -16.28 7.23
CA GLN A 312 21.79 -17.67 7.09
C GLN A 312 21.18 -17.94 5.71
N VAL A 313 20.29 -17.04 5.24
CA VAL A 313 19.66 -17.15 3.92
C VAL A 313 20.70 -17.07 2.81
N MET A 314 21.60 -16.08 2.86
CA MET A 314 22.66 -15.91 1.88
C MET A 314 23.57 -17.15 1.80
N GLN A 315 23.92 -17.75 2.94
CA GLN A 315 24.75 -18.95 2.97
C GLN A 315 24.02 -20.14 2.33
N GLN A 316 22.72 -20.32 2.57
CA GLN A 316 21.94 -21.39 1.96
C GLN A 316 21.82 -21.19 0.43
N ILE A 317 21.58 -19.95 -0.01
CA ILE A 317 21.53 -19.61 -1.45
C ILE A 317 22.87 -19.90 -2.10
N LEU A 318 24.00 -19.48 -1.48
CA LEU A 318 25.33 -19.74 -2.02
C LEU A 318 25.61 -21.23 -2.13
N ASN A 319 25.30 -22.01 -1.10
CA ASN A 319 25.46 -23.47 -1.12
C ASN A 319 24.64 -24.09 -2.27
N SER A 320 23.40 -23.63 -2.46
CA SER A 320 22.55 -24.11 -3.57
C SER A 320 23.09 -23.68 -4.93
N LEU A 321 23.62 -22.47 -5.09
CA LEU A 321 24.26 -22.02 -6.33
C LEU A 321 25.48 -22.88 -6.67
N GLN A 322 26.29 -23.27 -5.70
CA GLN A 322 27.46 -24.15 -5.90
C GLN A 322 27.09 -25.56 -6.35
N THR A 323 25.83 -25.97 -6.24
CA THR A 323 25.34 -27.23 -6.85
C THR A 323 24.92 -27.05 -8.30
N ILE A 324 24.68 -25.82 -8.74
CA ILE A 324 24.17 -25.49 -10.08
C ILE A 324 25.31 -25.03 -11.00
N THR A 325 26.30 -24.33 -10.43
CA THR A 325 27.42 -23.74 -11.18
C THR A 325 28.72 -23.83 -10.38
N ASP A 326 29.86 -23.43 -10.98
CA ASP A 326 31.14 -23.40 -10.28
C ASP A 326 31.18 -22.33 -9.16
N GLU A 327 32.11 -22.51 -8.22
CA GLU A 327 32.22 -21.68 -7.02
C GLU A 327 32.48 -20.20 -7.37
N GLN A 328 33.27 -19.90 -8.38
CA GLN A 328 33.57 -18.53 -8.78
C GLN A 328 32.34 -17.84 -9.38
N THR A 329 31.60 -18.53 -10.22
CA THR A 329 30.31 -18.01 -10.76
C THR A 329 29.26 -17.86 -9.69
N ALA A 330 29.14 -18.83 -8.75
CA ALA A 330 28.22 -18.74 -7.62
C ALA A 330 28.50 -17.50 -6.77
N GLN A 331 29.76 -17.25 -6.42
CA GLN A 331 30.13 -16.06 -5.65
C GLN A 331 29.87 -14.77 -6.43
N LYS A 332 30.20 -14.73 -7.72
CA LYS A 332 29.92 -13.58 -8.59
C LYS A 332 28.42 -13.23 -8.60
N ILE A 333 27.55 -14.24 -8.71
CA ILE A 333 26.09 -14.03 -8.67
C ILE A 333 25.68 -13.42 -7.33
N MET A 334 26.19 -13.95 -6.22
CA MET A 334 25.86 -13.40 -4.90
C MET A 334 26.29 -11.94 -4.74
N ASP A 335 27.48 -11.60 -5.22
CA ASP A 335 28.07 -10.25 -5.10
C ASP A 335 27.38 -9.21 -6.00
N GLN A 336 26.65 -9.65 -7.03
CA GLN A 336 25.86 -8.76 -7.91
C GLN A 336 24.58 -8.24 -7.26
N HIS A 337 24.08 -8.88 -6.18
CA HIS A 337 22.76 -8.61 -5.62
C HIS A 337 22.83 -7.98 -4.23
N TYR A 338 21.80 -7.25 -3.87
CA TYR A 338 21.68 -6.58 -2.57
C TYR A 338 20.70 -7.34 -1.68
N PHE A 339 21.21 -7.99 -0.65
CA PHE A 339 20.37 -8.67 0.36
C PHE A 339 20.17 -7.75 1.57
N CYS A 340 18.92 -7.53 1.93
CA CYS A 340 18.52 -6.56 2.96
C CYS A 340 17.72 -7.25 4.05
N ASP A 341 18.17 -7.20 5.30
CA ASP A 341 17.36 -7.60 6.44
C ASP A 341 16.13 -6.70 6.56
N THR A 342 14.97 -7.32 6.74
CA THR A 342 13.71 -6.61 6.82
C THR A 342 12.88 -7.14 7.97
N VAL A 343 12.46 -6.24 8.86
CA VAL A 343 11.60 -6.57 10.00
C VAL A 343 10.23 -5.94 9.77
N VAL A 344 9.21 -6.79 9.79
CA VAL A 344 7.80 -6.39 9.68
C VAL A 344 7.13 -6.57 11.02
N ASN A 345 6.57 -5.50 11.55
CA ASN A 345 5.98 -5.47 12.90
C ASN A 345 4.46 -5.31 12.85
N ARG A 346 3.82 -6.02 11.92
CA ARG A 346 2.38 -5.95 11.71
C ARG A 346 1.72 -7.30 11.93
N MET A 347 0.61 -7.29 12.67
CA MET A 347 -0.25 -8.46 12.79
C MET A 347 -1.15 -8.58 11.57
N VAL A 348 -0.98 -9.65 10.81
CA VAL A 348 -1.79 -9.97 9.64
C VAL A 348 -2.20 -11.43 9.71
N SER A 349 -3.47 -11.70 9.47
CA SER A 349 -3.99 -13.05 9.33
C SER A 349 -4.51 -13.31 7.92
N LYS A 350 -4.24 -14.50 7.42
CA LYS A 350 -4.78 -14.99 6.14
C LYS A 350 -6.17 -15.56 6.38
N LEU A 351 -7.13 -15.27 5.50
CA LEU A 351 -8.41 -15.96 5.53
C LEU A 351 -8.22 -17.44 5.15
N SER A 352 -9.02 -18.31 5.75
CA SER A 352 -9.05 -19.72 5.39
C SER A 352 -9.68 -19.94 4.02
N ASP A 353 -9.34 -21.06 3.38
CA ASP A 353 -9.89 -21.43 2.08
C ASP A 353 -11.42 -21.58 2.13
N GLN A 354 -11.97 -22.05 3.26
CA GLN A 354 -13.42 -22.11 3.49
C GLN A 354 -14.06 -20.72 3.49
N LYS A 355 -13.44 -19.74 4.13
CA LYS A 355 -13.95 -18.35 4.12
C LYS A 355 -13.89 -17.74 2.72
N LEU A 356 -12.81 -18.00 1.98
CA LEU A 356 -12.69 -17.55 0.59
C LEU A 356 -13.72 -18.24 -0.32
N TYR A 357 -13.88 -19.55 -0.22
CA TYR A 357 -14.92 -20.29 -0.96
C TYR A 357 -16.32 -19.74 -0.70
N ARG A 358 -16.63 -19.45 0.57
CA ARG A 358 -17.92 -18.85 0.94
C ARG A 358 -18.11 -17.48 0.29
N GLN A 359 -17.11 -16.63 0.30
CA GLN A 359 -17.17 -15.33 -0.41
C GLN A 359 -17.44 -15.53 -1.91
N LEU A 360 -16.71 -16.43 -2.56
CA LEU A 360 -16.91 -16.75 -3.98
C LEU A 360 -18.34 -17.22 -4.24
N ARG A 361 -18.88 -18.11 -3.41
CA ARG A 361 -20.26 -18.62 -3.52
C ARG A 361 -21.28 -17.51 -3.38
N ILE A 362 -21.14 -16.65 -2.39
CA ILE A 362 -22.07 -15.53 -2.17
C ILE A 362 -22.00 -14.55 -3.34
N LYS A 363 -20.81 -14.14 -3.75
CA LYS A 363 -20.63 -13.21 -4.87
C LYS A 363 -21.15 -13.80 -6.19
N TYR A 364 -20.88 -15.08 -6.43
CA TYR A 364 -21.43 -15.79 -7.59
C TYR A 364 -22.96 -15.78 -7.60
N ASN A 365 -23.59 -16.08 -6.48
CA ASN A 365 -25.05 -16.11 -6.37
C ASN A 365 -25.66 -14.70 -6.47
N MET A 366 -25.04 -13.68 -5.92
CA MET A 366 -25.43 -12.28 -6.11
C MET A 366 -25.39 -11.91 -7.60
N PHE A 367 -24.32 -12.30 -8.29
CA PHE A 367 -24.18 -12.08 -9.72
C PHE A 367 -25.28 -12.79 -10.52
N LYS A 368 -25.62 -14.03 -10.16
CA LYS A 368 -26.71 -14.79 -10.78
C LYS A 368 -28.10 -14.38 -10.27
N GLN A 369 -28.19 -13.42 -9.36
CA GLN A 369 -29.44 -12.98 -8.72
C GLN A 369 -30.16 -14.09 -7.92
N TYR A 370 -29.40 -15.04 -7.41
CA TYR A 370 -29.92 -16.03 -6.48
C TYR A 370 -29.95 -15.47 -5.06
N GLN A 371 -31.05 -15.69 -4.36
CA GLN A 371 -31.15 -15.33 -2.93
C GLN A 371 -30.35 -16.32 -2.09
N LEU A 372 -29.53 -15.81 -1.19
CA LEU A 372 -28.85 -16.57 -0.15
C LEU A 372 -29.12 -15.91 1.20
N ASP A 373 -29.62 -16.71 2.16
CA ASP A 373 -29.76 -16.30 3.56
C ASP A 373 -28.41 -16.42 4.32
N GLU A 374 -27.33 -15.95 3.73
CA GLU A 374 -26.00 -16.03 4.34
C GLU A 374 -25.39 -14.64 4.54
N ASP A 375 -24.99 -14.35 5.78
CA ASP A 375 -24.29 -13.15 6.15
C ASP A 375 -22.76 -13.31 5.93
N LEU A 376 -22.15 -12.36 5.22
CA LEU A 376 -20.69 -12.30 5.05
C LEU A 376 -19.94 -11.92 6.33
N SER A 377 -20.63 -11.30 7.29
CA SER A 377 -20.04 -10.81 8.53
C SER A 377 -19.65 -11.89 9.52
N VAL A 378 -19.90 -13.15 9.22
CA VAL A 378 -19.68 -14.25 10.18
C VAL A 378 -18.21 -14.46 10.47
N VAL A 379 -17.87 -14.09 11.69
CA VAL A 379 -16.54 -14.16 12.30
C VAL A 379 -16.18 -15.59 12.77
N ASP A 380 -17.17 -16.47 12.94
CA ASP A 380 -17.05 -17.73 13.68
C ASP A 380 -17.10 -19.00 12.82
N LEU A 381 -16.41 -19.03 11.69
CA LEU A 381 -16.12 -20.30 11.03
C LEU A 381 -14.75 -20.80 11.47
N ASP A 382 -14.72 -22.06 11.89
CA ASP A 382 -13.51 -22.79 12.24
C ASP A 382 -12.41 -22.57 11.18
N ASP A 383 -11.31 -21.95 11.58
CA ASP A 383 -10.25 -21.51 10.66
C ASP A 383 -9.43 -22.69 10.08
N ALA A 384 -9.75 -23.91 10.44
CA ALA A 384 -8.84 -25.05 10.27
C ALA A 384 -9.14 -25.96 9.09
N THR A 385 -10.21 -25.75 8.30
CA THR A 385 -10.59 -26.74 7.31
C THR A 385 -10.20 -26.33 5.88
N ALA A 386 -9.40 -27.20 5.25
CA ALA A 386 -9.20 -27.17 3.79
C ALA A 386 -10.53 -27.46 3.07
N LEU A 387 -10.65 -27.04 1.81
CA LEU A 387 -11.77 -27.42 0.96
C LEU A 387 -11.75 -28.93 0.71
N ASN A 388 -12.92 -29.52 0.58
CA ASN A 388 -13.02 -30.86 0.01
C ASN A 388 -13.01 -30.76 -1.53
N ALA A 389 -12.82 -31.90 -2.22
CA ALA A 389 -12.70 -31.93 -3.68
C ALA A 389 -13.92 -31.36 -4.43
N GLU A 390 -15.12 -31.49 -3.87
CA GLU A 390 -16.34 -30.92 -4.45
C GLU A 390 -16.34 -29.40 -4.32
N GLN A 391 -15.94 -28.86 -3.19
CA GLN A 391 -15.83 -27.42 -2.96
C GLN A 391 -14.72 -26.79 -3.81
N GLU A 392 -13.58 -27.47 -3.99
CA GLU A 392 -12.51 -27.02 -4.88
C GLU A 392 -12.99 -26.94 -6.34
N HIS A 393 -13.65 -28.01 -6.81
CA HIS A 393 -14.24 -28.02 -8.14
C HIS A 393 -15.26 -26.90 -8.31
N GLN A 394 -16.16 -26.73 -7.35
CA GLN A 394 -17.19 -25.71 -7.39
C GLN A 394 -16.61 -24.28 -7.33
N ALA A 395 -15.58 -24.05 -6.55
CA ALA A 395 -14.86 -22.77 -6.53
C ALA A 395 -14.27 -22.44 -7.91
N GLY A 396 -13.66 -23.43 -8.56
CA GLY A 396 -13.15 -23.29 -9.91
C GLY A 396 -14.22 -22.89 -10.93
N LEU A 397 -15.40 -23.54 -10.86
CA LEU A 397 -16.53 -23.18 -11.71
C LEU A 397 -17.04 -21.76 -11.46
N TYR A 398 -17.14 -21.33 -10.20
CA TYR A 398 -17.55 -19.96 -9.87
C TYR A 398 -16.56 -18.93 -10.44
N ILE A 399 -15.27 -19.16 -10.26
CA ILE A 399 -14.20 -18.27 -10.76
C ILE A 399 -14.26 -18.20 -12.29
N GLU A 400 -14.38 -19.34 -12.97
CA GLU A 400 -14.39 -19.41 -14.42
C GLU A 400 -15.64 -18.72 -15.02
N ASP A 401 -16.82 -18.96 -14.46
CA ASP A 401 -18.05 -18.35 -14.93
C ASP A 401 -18.09 -16.84 -14.66
N LEU A 402 -17.62 -16.42 -13.49
CA LEU A 402 -17.46 -15.02 -13.18
C LEU A 402 -16.49 -14.35 -14.17
N ARG A 403 -15.34 -14.96 -14.44
CA ARG A 403 -14.34 -14.44 -15.39
C ARG A 403 -14.89 -14.31 -16.81
N ARG A 404 -15.68 -15.29 -17.30
CA ARG A 404 -16.24 -15.27 -18.65
C ARG A 404 -17.29 -14.19 -18.85
N ASN A 405 -18.07 -13.91 -17.83
CA ASN A 405 -19.23 -13.03 -17.92
C ASN A 405 -18.96 -11.61 -17.48
N PHE A 406 -17.72 -11.33 -17.02
CA PHE A 406 -17.32 -10.03 -16.54
C PHE A 406 -16.58 -9.22 -17.61
N GLN A 407 -17.10 -8.02 -17.89
CA GLN A 407 -16.31 -6.94 -18.51
C GLN A 407 -15.54 -6.22 -17.40
N PRO A 408 -14.23 -6.00 -17.53
CA PRO A 408 -13.37 -5.47 -16.45
C PRO A 408 -13.81 -4.13 -15.86
N SER A 409 -14.61 -3.33 -16.57
CA SER A 409 -14.85 -1.94 -16.22
C SER A 409 -15.96 -1.67 -15.19
N HIS A 410 -16.93 -2.55 -14.99
CA HIS A 410 -18.12 -2.25 -14.17
C HIS A 410 -18.38 -3.19 -13.00
N ILE A 411 -17.83 -4.39 -13.01
CA ILE A 411 -18.23 -5.46 -12.09
C ILE A 411 -17.08 -5.86 -11.16
N LEU A 412 -15.83 -5.59 -11.53
CA LEU A 412 -14.66 -5.78 -10.64
C LEU A 412 -14.84 -5.07 -9.30
N GLN A 413 -15.50 -3.92 -9.30
CA GLN A 413 -15.77 -3.13 -8.10
C GLN A 413 -16.67 -3.83 -7.08
N SER A 414 -17.59 -4.69 -7.53
CA SER A 414 -18.48 -5.46 -6.66
C SER A 414 -17.92 -6.84 -6.27
N MET A 415 -16.76 -7.23 -6.83
CA MET A 415 -16.18 -8.56 -6.69
C MET A 415 -14.92 -8.61 -5.83
N ASP A 416 -14.67 -7.57 -5.04
CA ASP A 416 -13.55 -7.56 -4.12
C ASP A 416 -13.61 -8.75 -3.15
N LEU A 417 -12.59 -9.59 -3.23
CA LEU A 417 -12.42 -10.72 -2.33
C LEU A 417 -11.49 -10.32 -1.20
N ILE A 418 -11.93 -10.48 0.03
CA ILE A 418 -11.10 -10.27 1.21
C ILE A 418 -10.23 -11.50 1.38
N LEU A 419 -8.93 -11.34 1.30
CA LEU A 419 -7.96 -12.43 1.49
C LEU A 419 -7.22 -12.36 2.82
N PHE A 420 -7.09 -11.15 3.38
CA PHE A 420 -6.33 -10.91 4.60
C PHE A 420 -7.06 -9.97 5.54
N ASN A 421 -6.88 -10.19 6.85
CA ASN A 421 -7.23 -9.23 7.88
C ASN A 421 -5.93 -8.67 8.47
N ALA A 422 -5.87 -7.37 8.66
CA ALA A 422 -4.74 -6.67 9.23
C ALA A 422 -5.17 -5.79 10.40
N GLU A 423 -4.32 -5.67 11.40
CA GLU A 423 -4.42 -4.62 12.40
C GLU A 423 -3.78 -3.33 11.89
N THR A 424 -3.90 -2.24 12.65
CA THR A 424 -3.37 -0.92 12.29
C THR A 424 -1.90 -0.95 11.90
N ASP A 425 -1.49 0.02 11.07
CA ASP A 425 -0.14 0.10 10.51
C ASP A 425 0.95 0.13 11.58
N MET A 426 1.87 -0.83 11.46
CA MET A 426 3.11 -0.86 12.22
C MET A 426 4.29 -0.60 11.28
N PRO A 427 5.35 0.09 11.72
CA PRO A 427 6.46 0.43 10.85
C PRO A 427 7.20 -0.81 10.36
N ILE A 428 7.59 -0.77 9.09
CA ILE A 428 8.56 -1.69 8.52
C ILE A 428 9.97 -1.10 8.66
N TYR A 429 10.91 -1.90 9.14
CA TYR A 429 12.33 -1.56 9.10
C TYR A 429 13.00 -2.36 7.98
N VAL A 430 13.70 -1.66 7.10
CA VAL A 430 14.48 -2.26 6.02
C VAL A 430 15.92 -1.72 6.10
N GLU A 431 16.88 -2.64 6.09
CA GLU A 431 18.29 -2.29 6.00
C GLU A 431 18.57 -1.50 4.71
N ASN A 432 19.23 -0.35 4.84
CA ASN A 432 19.49 0.53 3.70
C ASN A 432 20.84 0.24 3.06
N ASN A 433 20.96 -0.85 2.33
CA ASN A 433 22.19 -1.26 1.66
C ASN A 433 22.02 -1.45 0.14
N SER A 434 20.92 -0.98 -0.43
CA SER A 434 20.61 -1.09 -1.87
C SER A 434 20.37 0.29 -2.49
N PRO A 435 20.97 0.59 -3.66
CA PRO A 435 20.70 1.82 -4.41
C PRO A 435 19.22 1.98 -4.76
N LEU A 436 18.51 0.88 -5.06
CA LEU A 436 17.08 0.91 -5.33
C LEU A 436 16.29 1.37 -4.11
N LEU A 437 16.57 0.82 -2.91
CA LEU A 437 15.89 1.21 -1.67
C LEU A 437 16.19 2.66 -1.30
N ALA A 438 17.40 3.13 -1.54
CA ALA A 438 17.75 4.53 -1.35
C ALA A 438 16.90 5.45 -2.23
N LYS A 439 16.71 5.08 -3.51
CA LYS A 439 15.84 5.81 -4.45
C LYS A 439 14.37 5.72 -4.07
N MET A 440 13.90 4.57 -3.57
CA MET A 440 12.52 4.38 -3.11
C MET A 440 12.16 5.23 -1.88
N ARG A 441 13.15 5.64 -1.10
CA ARG A 441 12.97 6.49 0.09
C ARG A 441 13.07 7.99 -0.21
N GLN A 442 13.57 8.37 -1.37
CA GLN A 442 13.57 9.74 -1.90
C GLN A 442 12.20 10.14 -2.41
#